data_cee5d746dd12a8834f7d6458fd3aba9e
#
_entry.id   cee5d746dd12a8834f7d6458fd3aba9e
#
_cell.length_a   1.000
_cell.length_b   1.000
_cell.length_c   1.000
_cell.angle_alpha   90.00
_cell.angle_beta   90.00
_cell.angle_gamma   90.00
#
_symmetry.space_group_name_H-M   'P 1'
#
loop_
_entity.id
_entity.type
_entity.pdbx_description
1 polymer ?
#
loop_
_entity_poly.entity_id
_entity_poly.type
_entity_poly.pdbx_seq_one_letter_code
_entity_poly.pdbx_strand_id
1 'polypeptide(L)'
;LLMARKARQESFDNGARPGFLEPTEHPDARGDWQVAPLPEDLQMRRVEITGPVSDAKMVINMLSRTADGQRADCAMVDFEDSMKPSWNNVKQGVENVIGIAEGTLSAEKTDAMGVVVKRYQLDPADMALPRVRVRGLHLDESNLRIDGAPISGGLLDFALVAYHTAKTFMAKGTTPKFYVPKVEHYLEARWWNTLMDGIEDALG
;
A
#
# COMPACT_ATOMS: atom_id res chain seq x y z
N LEU A 1 5.32 -19.19 -2.56
CA LEU A 1 6.30 -18.08 -2.59
C LEU A 1 7.29 -18.18 -1.43
N LEU A 2 6.87 -18.29 -0.18
CA LEU A 2 7.80 -18.37 0.97
C LEU A 2 8.76 -19.56 0.90
N MET A 3 8.29 -20.71 0.43
CA MET A 3 9.16 -21.87 0.15
C MET A 3 10.19 -21.57 -0.95
N ALA A 4 9.79 -20.82 -1.99
CA ALA A 4 10.73 -20.41 -3.04
C ALA A 4 11.80 -19.43 -2.52
N ARG A 5 11.44 -18.51 -1.62
CA ARG A 5 12.42 -17.65 -0.91
C ARG A 5 13.43 -18.46 -0.13
N LYS A 6 12.96 -19.45 0.65
CA LYS A 6 13.82 -20.32 1.43
C LYS A 6 14.78 -21.10 0.53
N ALA A 7 14.28 -21.74 -0.52
CA ALA A 7 15.10 -22.48 -1.47
C ALA A 7 16.16 -21.59 -2.14
N ARG A 8 15.80 -20.33 -2.44
CA ARG A 8 16.74 -19.37 -3.02
C ARG A 8 17.83 -18.96 -2.01
N GLN A 9 17.47 -18.74 -0.76
CA GLN A 9 18.45 -18.45 0.29
C GLN A 9 19.43 -19.62 0.47
N GLU A 10 18.91 -20.85 0.54
CA GLU A 10 19.75 -22.05 0.60
C GLU A 10 20.70 -22.16 -0.61
N SER A 11 20.23 -21.80 -1.81
CA SER A 11 21.07 -21.75 -3.00
C SER A 11 22.22 -20.73 -2.85
N PHE A 12 21.96 -19.53 -2.31
CA PHE A 12 22.97 -18.50 -2.05
C PHE A 12 23.97 -18.96 -0.98
N ASP A 13 23.50 -19.58 0.08
CA ASP A 13 24.36 -20.14 1.15
C ASP A 13 25.29 -21.22 0.60
N ASN A 14 24.87 -21.94 -0.45
CA ASN A 14 25.67 -22.90 -1.19
C ASN A 14 26.51 -22.29 -2.32
N GLY A 15 26.64 -20.97 -2.38
CA GLY A 15 27.54 -20.26 -3.28
C GLY A 15 26.98 -19.81 -4.61
N ALA A 16 25.67 -20.00 -4.86
CA ALA A 16 25.03 -19.41 -6.03
C ALA A 16 25.09 -17.87 -5.98
N ARG A 17 25.03 -17.23 -7.14
CA ARG A 17 25.00 -15.76 -7.24
C ARG A 17 23.77 -15.33 -8.02
N PRO A 18 23.20 -14.15 -7.70
CA PRO A 18 22.14 -13.57 -8.52
C PRO A 18 22.62 -13.39 -9.97
N GLY A 19 21.75 -13.70 -10.92
CA GLY A 19 22.00 -13.54 -12.34
C GLY A 19 20.74 -13.14 -13.07
N PHE A 20 20.87 -12.82 -14.34
CA PHE A 20 19.73 -12.61 -15.22
C PHE A 20 19.10 -13.95 -15.60
N LEU A 21 17.79 -13.91 -15.91
CA LEU A 21 17.09 -15.06 -16.48
C LEU A 21 17.66 -15.40 -17.84
N GLU A 22 17.71 -16.71 -18.15
CA GLU A 22 18.18 -17.17 -19.46
C GLU A 22 17.17 -16.76 -20.54
N PRO A 23 17.63 -16.21 -21.68
CA PRO A 23 16.76 -15.77 -22.77
C PRO A 23 15.84 -16.85 -23.32
N THR A 24 16.28 -18.12 -23.25
CA THR A 24 15.50 -19.28 -23.71
C THR A 24 14.33 -19.60 -22.81
N GLU A 25 14.43 -19.27 -21.52
CA GLU A 25 13.37 -19.50 -20.54
C GLU A 25 12.42 -18.29 -20.47
N HIS A 26 12.95 -17.08 -20.73
CA HIS A 26 12.24 -15.83 -20.63
C HIS A 26 12.58 -14.91 -21.83
N PRO A 27 12.14 -15.23 -23.03
CA PRO A 27 12.48 -14.46 -24.23
C PRO A 27 12.04 -13.00 -24.13
N ASP A 28 10.90 -12.73 -23.49
CA ASP A 28 10.37 -11.39 -23.33
C ASP A 28 11.22 -10.51 -22.40
N ALA A 29 12.04 -11.10 -21.50
CA ALA A 29 12.87 -10.33 -20.57
C ALA A 29 13.91 -9.44 -21.27
N ARG A 30 14.28 -9.76 -22.53
CA ARG A 30 15.22 -9.03 -23.37
C ARG A 30 14.64 -8.61 -24.71
N GLY A 31 13.32 -8.71 -24.84
CA GLY A 31 12.59 -8.31 -26.04
C GLY A 31 12.54 -6.79 -26.20
N ASP A 32 12.04 -6.37 -27.36
CA ASP A 32 11.85 -4.95 -27.68
C ASP A 32 10.50 -4.46 -27.11
N TRP A 33 10.45 -4.31 -25.79
CA TRP A 33 9.26 -3.87 -25.05
C TRP A 33 9.48 -2.50 -24.40
N GLN A 34 8.40 -1.79 -24.17
CA GLN A 34 8.39 -0.52 -23.45
C GLN A 34 7.32 -0.58 -22.36
N VAL A 35 7.61 0.03 -21.22
CA VAL A 35 6.61 0.22 -20.17
C VAL A 35 5.56 1.25 -20.62
N ALA A 36 4.34 1.11 -20.14
CA ALA A 36 3.31 2.11 -20.36
C ALA A 36 3.75 3.48 -19.81
N PRO A 37 3.29 4.60 -20.40
CA PRO A 37 3.53 5.92 -19.83
C PRO A 37 3.04 6.01 -18.40
N LEU A 38 3.75 6.78 -17.57
CA LEU A 38 3.29 7.05 -16.20
C LEU A 38 1.94 7.78 -16.24
N PRO A 39 0.98 7.38 -15.40
CA PRO A 39 -0.24 8.14 -15.18
C PRO A 39 0.04 9.60 -14.83
N GLU A 40 -0.87 10.50 -15.22
CA GLU A 40 -0.68 11.94 -15.05
C GLU A 40 -0.47 12.32 -13.57
N ASP A 41 -1.22 11.73 -12.67
CA ASP A 41 -1.14 11.96 -11.23
C ASP A 41 0.16 11.43 -10.58
N LEU A 42 0.98 10.65 -11.32
CA LEU A 42 2.29 10.18 -10.91
C LEU A 42 3.47 10.96 -11.53
N GLN A 43 3.22 11.96 -12.38
CA GLN A 43 4.28 12.74 -13.02
C GLN A 43 5.05 13.63 -12.02
N MET A 44 4.36 14.15 -11.01
CA MET A 44 4.95 14.98 -9.96
C MET A 44 5.06 14.20 -8.65
N ARG A 45 6.27 13.79 -8.28
CA ARG A 45 6.55 13.04 -7.03
C ARG A 45 7.98 13.25 -6.55
N ARG A 46 8.33 14.50 -6.30
CA ARG A 46 9.66 14.90 -5.84
C ARG A 46 9.84 14.71 -4.35
N VAL A 47 8.76 14.94 -3.59
CA VAL A 47 8.75 14.82 -2.13
C VAL A 47 7.63 13.87 -1.72
N GLU A 48 8.00 12.85 -0.98
CA GLU A 48 7.08 11.90 -0.39
C GLU A 48 7.29 11.81 1.12
N ILE A 49 6.20 11.86 1.88
CA ILE A 49 6.19 11.70 3.33
C ILE A 49 5.59 10.34 3.68
N THR A 50 6.09 9.71 4.73
CA THR A 50 5.64 8.38 5.20
C THR A 50 5.18 8.46 6.64
N GLY A 51 4.12 7.72 6.97
CA GLY A 51 3.67 7.55 8.36
C GLY A 51 2.60 6.48 8.51
N PRO A 52 2.30 6.08 9.76
CA PRO A 52 1.40 4.98 10.07
C PRO A 52 -0.03 5.30 9.65
N VAL A 53 -0.63 4.37 8.93
CA VAL A 53 -2.00 4.52 8.42
C VAL A 53 -3.07 4.53 9.52
N SER A 54 -2.79 3.94 10.69
CA SER A 54 -3.75 3.86 11.80
C SER A 54 -3.95 5.16 12.58
N ASP A 55 -3.06 6.15 12.42
CA ASP A 55 -3.20 7.46 13.08
C ASP A 55 -3.86 8.46 12.13
N ALA A 56 -5.17 8.61 12.22
CA ALA A 56 -5.95 9.50 11.38
C ALA A 56 -5.44 10.96 11.39
N LYS A 57 -5.04 11.47 12.56
CA LYS A 57 -4.47 12.83 12.67
C LYS A 57 -3.16 12.95 11.90
N MET A 58 -2.27 11.96 12.03
CA MET A 58 -0.99 11.95 11.34
C MET A 58 -1.22 11.85 9.82
N VAL A 59 -2.12 10.97 9.39
CA VAL A 59 -2.50 10.82 7.98
C VAL A 59 -3.04 12.13 7.41
N ILE A 60 -3.94 12.82 8.10
CA ILE A 60 -4.46 14.13 7.66
C ILE A 60 -3.30 15.13 7.53
N ASN A 61 -2.41 15.21 8.52
CA ASN A 61 -1.28 16.13 8.45
C ASN A 61 -0.32 15.82 7.29
N MET A 62 -0.09 14.54 6.98
CA MET A 62 0.77 14.13 5.85
C MET A 62 0.16 14.49 4.50
N LEU A 63 -1.16 14.40 4.39
CA LEU A 63 -1.89 14.69 3.15
C LEU A 63 -2.15 16.18 2.95
N SER A 64 -2.19 16.97 4.02
CA SER A 64 -2.60 18.37 4.01
C SER A 64 -1.41 19.34 3.86
N ARG A 65 -1.70 20.60 3.53
CA ARG A 65 -0.71 21.68 3.59
C ARG A 65 -0.37 22.03 5.03
N THR A 66 0.88 22.39 5.22
CA THR A 66 1.37 23.02 6.45
C THR A 66 0.88 24.48 6.56
N ALA A 67 1.10 25.11 7.71
CA ALA A 67 0.66 26.48 7.94
C ALA A 67 1.32 27.52 6.99
N ASP A 68 2.51 27.22 6.47
CA ASP A 68 3.21 28.01 5.45
C ASP A 68 2.82 27.64 4.01
N GLY A 69 1.78 26.83 3.84
CA GLY A 69 1.20 26.48 2.54
C GLY A 69 1.92 25.39 1.77
N GLN A 70 2.96 24.76 2.34
CA GLN A 70 3.68 23.67 1.68
C GLN A 70 3.01 22.30 1.89
N ARG A 71 3.21 21.40 0.95
CA ARG A 71 2.70 20.02 0.98
C ARG A 71 3.64 19.09 0.23
N ALA A 72 3.78 17.86 0.70
CA ALA A 72 4.41 16.80 -0.09
C ALA A 72 3.61 16.52 -1.38
N ASP A 73 4.28 16.04 -2.42
CA ASP A 73 3.59 15.61 -3.65
C ASP A 73 2.79 14.33 -3.40
N CYS A 74 3.36 13.41 -2.62
CA CYS A 74 2.77 12.12 -2.29
C CYS A 74 2.89 11.85 -0.78
N ALA A 75 1.99 11.02 -0.27
CA ALA A 75 2.07 10.50 1.09
C ALA A 75 1.88 8.99 1.11
N MET A 76 2.87 8.26 1.62
CA MET A 76 2.78 6.83 1.83
C MET A 76 2.11 6.55 3.17
N VAL A 77 0.86 6.08 3.11
CA VAL A 77 0.12 5.60 4.28
C VAL A 77 0.46 4.13 4.49
N ASP A 78 1.03 3.83 5.65
CA ASP A 78 1.85 2.64 5.83
C ASP A 78 1.25 1.65 6.82
N PHE A 79 0.93 0.44 6.34
CA PHE A 79 0.54 -0.70 7.17
C PHE A 79 1.73 -1.51 7.70
N GLU A 80 2.93 -1.24 7.21
CA GLU A 80 4.10 -2.07 7.48
C GLU A 80 5.02 -1.45 8.55
N ASP A 81 6.17 -0.90 8.14
CA ASP A 81 7.28 -0.60 9.04
C ASP A 81 7.03 0.55 10.02
N SER A 82 6.19 1.52 9.68
CA SER A 82 5.89 2.65 10.56
C SER A 82 4.71 2.42 11.50
N MET A 83 4.04 1.27 11.41
CA MET A 83 2.87 0.92 12.21
C MET A 83 3.07 -0.39 12.96
N LYS A 84 2.72 -0.41 14.26
CA LYS A 84 2.57 -1.70 14.96
C LYS A 84 1.39 -2.48 14.35
N PRO A 85 1.60 -3.69 13.78
CA PRO A 85 0.58 -4.42 13.03
C PRO A 85 -0.40 -5.16 13.96
N SER A 86 -0.95 -4.48 14.97
CA SER A 86 -2.03 -5.04 15.79
C SER A 86 -3.33 -5.05 14.98
N TRP A 87 -4.22 -6.00 15.26
CA TRP A 87 -5.51 -6.12 14.58
C TRP A 87 -6.31 -4.82 14.59
N ASN A 88 -6.33 -4.10 15.72
CA ASN A 88 -7.01 -2.82 15.81
C ASN A 88 -6.39 -1.75 14.89
N ASN A 89 -5.06 -1.69 14.82
CA ASN A 89 -4.38 -0.75 13.94
C ASN A 89 -4.61 -1.09 12.46
N VAL A 90 -4.66 -2.38 12.11
CA VAL A 90 -4.97 -2.81 10.73
C VAL A 90 -6.39 -2.38 10.35
N LYS A 91 -7.38 -2.67 11.19
CA LYS A 91 -8.77 -2.22 10.96
C LYS A 91 -8.87 -0.70 10.83
N GLN A 92 -8.30 0.03 11.80
CA GLN A 92 -8.31 1.50 11.76
C GLN A 92 -7.61 2.04 10.52
N GLY A 93 -6.54 1.38 10.08
CA GLY A 93 -5.83 1.73 8.84
C GLY A 93 -6.73 1.61 7.62
N VAL A 94 -7.46 0.51 7.48
CA VAL A 94 -8.42 0.32 6.38
C VAL A 94 -9.52 1.40 6.42
N GLU A 95 -10.10 1.66 7.59
CA GLU A 95 -11.11 2.71 7.79
C GLU A 95 -10.57 4.10 7.39
N ASN A 96 -9.32 4.41 7.77
CA ASN A 96 -8.68 5.67 7.40
C ASN A 96 -8.46 5.80 5.89
N VAL A 97 -8.06 4.72 5.19
CA VAL A 97 -7.91 4.75 3.73
C VAL A 97 -9.27 4.89 3.04
N ILE A 98 -10.32 4.26 3.55
CA ILE A 98 -11.70 4.48 3.08
C ILE A 98 -12.06 5.96 3.23
N GLY A 99 -11.82 6.53 4.41
CA GLY A 99 -12.07 7.96 4.67
C GLY A 99 -11.28 8.90 3.75
N ILE A 100 -10.05 8.54 3.35
CA ILE A 100 -9.28 9.26 2.32
C ILE A 100 -10.00 9.18 0.97
N ALA A 101 -10.37 7.98 0.54
CA ALA A 101 -11.02 7.77 -0.75
C ALA A 101 -12.35 8.51 -0.85
N GLU A 102 -13.14 8.51 0.20
CA GLU A 102 -14.42 9.22 0.29
C GLU A 102 -14.23 10.74 0.48
N GLY A 103 -13.13 11.18 1.07
CA GLY A 103 -12.89 12.57 1.46
C GLY A 103 -13.53 12.92 2.81
N THR A 104 -13.77 11.92 3.64
CA THR A 104 -14.47 12.06 4.94
C THR A 104 -13.54 11.95 6.14
N LEU A 105 -12.25 11.64 5.92
CA LEU A 105 -11.29 11.42 6.99
C LEU A 105 -11.19 12.63 7.92
N SER A 106 -11.44 12.39 9.19
CA SER A 106 -11.38 13.41 10.26
C SER A 106 -10.80 12.83 11.54
N ALA A 107 -10.30 13.70 12.40
CA ALA A 107 -9.80 13.33 13.73
C ALA A 107 -10.05 14.47 14.72
N GLU A 108 -10.19 14.12 15.98
CA GLU A 108 -10.34 15.10 17.07
C GLU A 108 -9.22 14.93 18.08
N LYS A 109 -8.78 16.04 18.64
CA LYS A 109 -7.94 16.06 19.82
C LYS A 109 -8.78 16.53 20.99
N THR A 110 -8.81 15.74 22.06
CA THR A 110 -9.49 16.08 23.32
C THR A 110 -8.47 16.45 24.39
N ASP A 111 -8.88 17.25 25.35
CA ASP A 111 -8.16 17.50 26.60
C ASP A 111 -8.32 16.35 27.63
N ALA A 112 -7.77 16.52 28.82
CA ALA A 112 -7.85 15.56 29.90
C ALA A 112 -9.29 15.35 30.42
N MET A 113 -10.20 16.28 30.14
CA MET A 113 -11.61 16.21 30.54
C MET A 113 -12.50 15.66 29.41
N GLY A 114 -11.91 15.25 28.26
CA GLY A 114 -12.66 14.74 27.11
C GLY A 114 -13.28 15.83 26.22
N VAL A 115 -12.97 17.11 26.45
CA VAL A 115 -13.48 18.23 25.63
C VAL A 115 -12.66 18.31 24.34
N VAL A 116 -13.31 18.41 23.19
CA VAL A 116 -12.64 18.58 21.90
C VAL A 116 -11.98 19.96 21.85
N VAL A 117 -10.65 19.96 21.79
CA VAL A 117 -9.83 21.18 21.71
C VAL A 117 -9.31 21.48 20.31
N LYS A 118 -9.29 20.49 19.42
CA LYS A 118 -8.95 20.66 18.01
C LYS A 118 -9.60 19.60 17.15
N ARG A 119 -10.08 20.02 15.98
CA ARG A 119 -10.54 19.13 14.91
C ARG A 119 -9.57 19.17 13.74
N TYR A 120 -9.35 18.02 13.14
CA TYR A 120 -8.60 17.82 11.92
C TYR A 120 -9.57 17.29 10.88
N GLN A 121 -9.51 17.82 9.68
CA GLN A 121 -10.36 17.41 8.57
C GLN A 121 -9.49 17.38 7.31
N LEU A 122 -9.56 16.29 6.56
CA LEU A 122 -8.94 16.20 5.24
C LEU A 122 -9.70 17.10 4.26
N ASP A 123 -8.96 17.86 3.46
CA ASP A 123 -9.52 18.53 2.27
C ASP A 123 -9.25 17.65 1.03
N PRO A 124 -10.25 16.96 0.49
CA PRO A 124 -10.06 16.08 -0.66
C PRO A 124 -9.72 16.82 -1.96
N ALA A 125 -9.96 18.13 -2.02
CA ALA A 125 -9.65 18.95 -3.19
C ALA A 125 -8.18 19.42 -3.20
N ASP A 126 -7.52 19.44 -2.04
CA ASP A 126 -6.13 19.88 -1.90
C ASP A 126 -5.33 18.95 -1.00
N MET A 127 -5.18 17.70 -1.39
CA MET A 127 -4.37 16.72 -0.66
C MET A 127 -3.21 16.18 -1.50
N ALA A 128 -2.16 15.70 -0.82
CA ALA A 128 -1.09 14.91 -1.44
C ALA A 128 -1.65 13.60 -2.00
N LEU A 129 -1.03 13.05 -3.05
CA LEU A 129 -1.44 11.78 -3.62
C LEU A 129 -1.20 10.66 -2.60
N PRO A 130 -2.26 9.98 -2.12
CA PRO A 130 -2.10 8.87 -1.18
C PRO A 130 -1.56 7.62 -1.89
N ARG A 131 -0.64 6.93 -1.24
CA ARG A 131 -0.12 5.64 -1.66
C ARG A 131 -0.14 4.69 -0.47
N VAL A 132 -0.63 3.49 -0.67
CA VAL A 132 -0.78 2.52 0.41
C VAL A 132 0.36 1.52 0.37
N ARG A 133 1.16 1.46 1.43
CA ARG A 133 2.12 0.38 1.59
C ARG A 133 1.47 -0.73 2.42
N VAL A 134 1.22 -1.85 1.76
CA VAL A 134 0.71 -3.06 2.41
C VAL A 134 1.81 -3.77 3.17
N ARG A 135 1.46 -4.64 4.11
CA ARG A 135 2.44 -5.51 4.79
C ARG A 135 3.14 -6.45 3.80
N GLY A 136 4.35 -6.86 4.15
CA GLY A 136 5.08 -7.86 3.38
C GLY A 136 4.42 -9.24 3.42
N LEU A 137 4.60 -10.04 2.37
CA LEU A 137 4.03 -11.40 2.26
C LEU A 137 4.51 -12.36 3.36
N HIS A 138 5.62 -12.05 4.02
CA HIS A 138 6.18 -12.85 5.11
C HIS A 138 5.49 -12.62 6.46
N LEU A 139 4.60 -11.63 6.56
CA LEU A 139 3.83 -11.33 7.77
C LEU A 139 2.45 -11.97 7.68
N ASP A 140 2.15 -12.82 8.63
CA ASP A 140 0.84 -13.46 8.76
C ASP A 140 -0.11 -12.62 9.61
N GLU A 141 -1.40 -12.62 9.21
CA GLU A 141 -2.49 -12.09 10.01
C GLU A 141 -3.23 -13.22 10.71
N SER A 142 -2.88 -13.46 11.96
CA SER A 142 -3.41 -14.60 12.72
C SER A 142 -4.88 -14.45 13.13
N ASN A 143 -5.42 -13.23 13.10
CA ASN A 143 -6.82 -12.95 13.45
C ASN A 143 -7.80 -13.32 12.32
N LEU A 144 -7.31 -13.55 11.11
CA LEU A 144 -8.10 -14.03 9.99
C LEU A 144 -7.49 -15.31 9.44
N ARG A 145 -8.32 -16.34 9.30
CA ARG A 145 -7.91 -17.65 8.79
C ARG A 145 -8.73 -18.03 7.58
N ILE A 146 -8.07 -18.59 6.57
CA ILE A 146 -8.69 -19.20 5.41
C ILE A 146 -8.24 -20.67 5.38
N ASP A 147 -9.18 -21.59 5.29
CA ASP A 147 -8.92 -23.04 5.34
C ASP A 147 -8.05 -23.48 6.53
N GLY A 148 -8.25 -22.83 7.68
CA GLY A 148 -7.54 -23.13 8.91
C GLY A 148 -6.14 -22.54 9.02
N ALA A 149 -5.60 -21.89 7.99
CA ALA A 149 -4.31 -21.20 7.99
C ALA A 149 -4.48 -19.68 8.13
N PRO A 150 -3.55 -18.98 8.82
CA PRO A 150 -3.57 -17.52 8.83
C PRO A 150 -3.36 -16.98 7.41
N ILE A 151 -4.05 -15.88 7.07
CA ILE A 151 -3.86 -15.19 5.79
C ILE A 151 -2.57 -14.37 5.82
N SER A 152 -1.92 -14.19 4.66
CA SER A 152 -0.86 -13.20 4.53
C SER A 152 -1.39 -11.79 4.82
N GLY A 153 -0.71 -11.05 5.70
CA GLY A 153 -1.07 -9.67 6.03
C GLY A 153 -1.08 -8.76 4.80
N GLY A 154 -0.10 -8.94 3.91
CA GLY A 154 -0.03 -8.16 2.67
C GLY A 154 -1.21 -8.42 1.73
N LEU A 155 -1.64 -9.67 1.62
CA LEU A 155 -2.83 -10.04 0.84
C LEU A 155 -4.09 -9.42 1.45
N LEU A 156 -4.24 -9.49 2.76
CA LEU A 156 -5.40 -8.93 3.45
C LEU A 156 -5.48 -7.41 3.28
N ASP A 157 -4.37 -6.71 3.54
CA ASP A 157 -4.31 -5.25 3.42
C ASP A 157 -4.66 -4.80 2.00
N PHE A 158 -4.05 -5.46 0.99
CA PHE A 158 -4.31 -5.15 -0.40
C PHE A 158 -5.77 -5.40 -0.78
N ALA A 159 -6.30 -6.57 -0.46
CA ALA A 159 -7.66 -6.95 -0.83
C ALA A 159 -8.71 -6.03 -0.19
N LEU A 160 -8.57 -5.71 1.12
CA LEU A 160 -9.51 -4.83 1.79
C LEU A 160 -9.45 -3.39 1.24
N VAL A 161 -8.24 -2.85 1.07
CA VAL A 161 -8.09 -1.49 0.53
C VAL A 161 -8.62 -1.42 -0.91
N ALA A 162 -8.22 -2.34 -1.80
CA ALA A 162 -8.67 -2.34 -3.19
C ALA A 162 -10.20 -2.48 -3.27
N TYR A 163 -10.77 -3.46 -2.57
CA TYR A 163 -12.21 -3.70 -2.60
C TYR A 163 -13.03 -2.48 -2.16
N HIS A 164 -12.63 -1.84 -1.08
CA HIS A 164 -13.40 -0.72 -0.52
C HIS A 164 -13.15 0.63 -1.21
N THR A 165 -12.02 0.81 -1.90
CA THR A 165 -11.63 2.14 -2.37
C THR A 165 -11.48 2.28 -3.88
N ALA A 166 -11.30 1.19 -4.64
CA ALA A 166 -10.99 1.27 -6.06
C ALA A 166 -12.05 2.05 -6.84
N LYS A 167 -13.31 1.67 -6.74
CA LYS A 167 -14.42 2.35 -7.45
C LYS A 167 -14.57 3.81 -7.04
N THR A 168 -14.33 4.13 -5.76
CA THR A 168 -14.39 5.50 -5.26
C THR A 168 -13.27 6.37 -5.83
N PHE A 169 -12.05 5.86 -5.88
CA PHE A 169 -10.93 6.57 -6.52
C PHE A 169 -11.14 6.72 -8.02
N MET A 170 -11.58 5.67 -8.72
CA MET A 170 -11.86 5.73 -10.16
C MET A 170 -12.94 6.75 -10.51
N ALA A 171 -14.00 6.84 -9.72
CA ALA A 171 -15.03 7.86 -9.88
C ALA A 171 -14.51 9.30 -9.71
N LYS A 172 -13.35 9.48 -9.05
CA LYS A 172 -12.64 10.76 -8.88
C LYS A 172 -11.53 10.97 -9.91
N GLY A 173 -11.41 10.11 -10.91
CA GLY A 173 -10.42 10.23 -11.99
C GLY A 173 -9.01 9.80 -11.60
N THR A 174 -8.85 9.04 -10.53
CA THR A 174 -7.58 8.44 -10.10
C THR A 174 -7.76 6.95 -9.82
N THR A 175 -6.70 6.26 -9.42
CA THR A 175 -6.73 4.85 -9.02
C THR A 175 -6.03 4.67 -7.68
N PRO A 176 -6.35 3.65 -6.88
CA PRO A 176 -5.57 3.33 -5.70
C PRO A 176 -4.13 2.99 -6.12
N LYS A 177 -3.16 3.52 -5.39
CA LYS A 177 -1.74 3.28 -5.64
C LYS A 177 -1.15 2.51 -4.48
N PHE A 178 -0.42 1.44 -4.80
CA PHE A 178 0.16 0.57 -3.81
C PHE A 178 1.68 0.55 -3.88
N TYR A 179 2.31 0.42 -2.71
CA TYR A 179 3.66 -0.04 -2.56
C TYR A 179 3.65 -1.50 -2.12
N VAL A 180 4.27 -2.34 -2.91
CA VAL A 180 4.48 -3.74 -2.57
C VAL A 180 5.88 -3.87 -1.97
N PRO A 181 6.01 -4.12 -0.66
CA PRO A 181 7.29 -4.11 0.00
C PRO A 181 8.02 -5.45 -0.13
N LYS A 182 9.33 -5.41 0.06
CA LYS A 182 10.20 -6.59 0.30
C LYS A 182 10.06 -7.70 -0.74
N VAL A 183 9.90 -7.31 -2.01
CA VAL A 183 9.92 -8.24 -3.15
C VAL A 183 11.35 -8.66 -3.42
N GLU A 184 11.63 -9.95 -3.38
CA GLU A 184 12.97 -10.52 -3.50
C GLU A 184 13.20 -11.28 -4.82
N HIS A 185 12.12 -11.59 -5.54
CA HIS A 185 12.19 -12.43 -6.72
C HIS A 185 11.10 -12.07 -7.74
N TYR A 186 11.41 -12.24 -9.04
CA TYR A 186 10.44 -11.94 -10.11
C TYR A 186 9.12 -12.74 -10.02
N LEU A 187 9.15 -13.94 -9.45
CA LEU A 187 7.93 -14.73 -9.23
C LEU A 187 6.99 -14.07 -8.22
N GLU A 188 7.50 -13.29 -7.29
CA GLU A 188 6.68 -12.52 -6.36
C GLU A 188 6.02 -11.34 -7.07
N ALA A 189 6.76 -10.65 -7.93
CA ALA A 189 6.20 -9.59 -8.77
C ALA A 189 5.11 -10.14 -9.70
N ARG A 190 5.33 -11.29 -10.33
CA ARG A 190 4.33 -12.00 -11.14
C ARG A 190 3.09 -12.36 -10.32
N TRP A 191 3.28 -12.86 -9.10
CA TRP A 191 2.18 -13.21 -8.22
C TRP A 191 1.33 -11.98 -7.86
N TRP A 192 1.98 -10.87 -7.54
CA TRP A 192 1.27 -9.61 -7.29
C TRP A 192 0.48 -9.13 -8.51
N ASN A 193 1.07 -9.22 -9.70
CA ASN A 193 0.35 -8.88 -10.94
C ASN A 193 -0.91 -9.74 -11.11
N THR A 194 -0.76 -11.06 -10.97
CA THR A 194 -1.92 -11.99 -11.05
C THR A 194 -3.00 -11.68 -10.01
N LEU A 195 -2.60 -11.29 -8.79
CA LEU A 195 -3.54 -10.89 -7.76
C LEU A 195 -4.27 -9.59 -8.13
N MET A 196 -3.56 -8.61 -8.66
CA MET A 196 -4.14 -7.33 -9.11
C MET A 196 -5.15 -7.57 -10.23
N ASP A 197 -4.77 -8.33 -11.26
CA ASP A 197 -5.66 -8.71 -12.37
C ASP A 197 -6.94 -9.40 -11.83
N GLY A 198 -6.79 -10.35 -10.92
CA GLY A 198 -7.93 -11.06 -10.32
C GLY A 198 -8.86 -10.17 -9.48
N ILE A 199 -8.33 -9.14 -8.83
CA ILE A 199 -9.16 -8.18 -8.09
C ILE A 199 -9.84 -7.20 -9.05
N GLU A 200 -9.18 -6.76 -10.10
CA GLU A 200 -9.78 -5.93 -11.14
C GLU A 200 -10.94 -6.66 -11.81
N ASP A 201 -10.75 -7.91 -12.19
CA ASP A 201 -11.82 -8.78 -12.75
C ASP A 201 -13.00 -8.94 -11.78
N ALA A 202 -12.73 -9.12 -10.50
CA ALA A 202 -13.76 -9.29 -9.48
C ALA A 202 -14.55 -8.00 -9.18
N LEU A 203 -13.94 -6.85 -9.39
CA LEU A 203 -14.57 -5.55 -9.17
C LEU A 203 -15.34 -5.05 -10.41
N GLY A 204 -15.02 -5.50 -11.60
CA GLY A 204 -15.69 -5.17 -12.88
C GLY A 204 -15.26 -3.80 -13.39
#